data_006ee312b2140e5713014b371f5dee6b
#
_entry.id   006ee312b2140e5713014b371f5dee6b
#
_cell.length_a   1.000
_cell.length_b   1.000
_cell.length_c   1.000
_cell.angle_alpha   90.00
_cell.angle_beta   90.00
_cell.angle_gamma   90.00
#
_symmetry.space_group_name_H-M   'P 1'
#
loop_
_entity.id
_entity.type
_entity.pdbx_description
1 polymer ?
#
loop_
_entity_poly.entity_id
_entity_poly.type
_entity_poly.pdbx_seq_one_letter_code
_entity_poly.pdbx_strand_id
1 'polypeptide(L)'
;MDRLLDHPDVKSISFVGSTPIARYVYETGTRHGKRVQALGGAKNHMLVLPDADLDLAADQAINAGFGSAGERCMAISVVVAVESIADTLVAKIKDRIGGLRTGDGRRGCDMGPLVTGQHRDKVAG
;
A
#
# COMPACT_ATOMS: atom_id res chain seq x y z
N MET A 1 17.47 -5.77 14.53
CA MET A 1 16.61 -4.65 15.01
C MET A 1 16.72 -4.50 16.52
N ASP A 2 16.53 -5.55 17.30
CA ASP A 2 16.45 -5.51 18.77
C ASP A 2 17.66 -4.84 19.43
N ARG A 3 18.87 -5.18 18.97
CA ARG A 3 20.11 -4.51 19.42
C ARG A 3 20.10 -2.99 19.30
N LEU A 4 19.39 -2.42 18.31
CA LEU A 4 19.25 -0.96 18.17
C LEU A 4 18.20 -0.40 19.13
N LEU A 5 17.17 -1.19 19.41
CA LEU A 5 16.12 -0.82 20.37
C LEU A 5 16.65 -0.74 21.81
N ASP A 6 17.65 -1.56 22.13
CA ASP A 6 18.27 -1.62 23.48
C ASP A 6 19.50 -0.72 23.61
N HIS A 7 20.18 -0.38 22.52
CA HIS A 7 21.50 0.25 22.56
C HIS A 7 21.47 1.63 23.22
N PRO A 8 22.30 1.92 24.24
CA PRO A 8 22.25 3.15 25.00
C PRO A 8 22.58 4.41 24.18
N ASP A 9 23.37 4.28 23.10
CA ASP A 9 23.76 5.41 22.25
C ASP A 9 22.71 5.77 21.22
N VAL A 10 21.77 4.86 20.91
CA VAL A 10 20.63 5.15 20.03
C VAL A 10 19.57 5.90 20.82
N LYS A 11 19.38 7.18 20.55
CA LYS A 11 18.47 8.06 21.28
C LYS A 11 17.09 8.22 20.60
N SER A 12 17.02 7.98 19.29
CA SER A 12 15.76 8.08 18.55
C SER A 12 15.69 7.01 17.44
N ILE A 13 14.47 6.60 17.12
CA ILE A 13 14.17 5.57 16.13
C ILE A 13 13.05 6.07 15.23
N SER A 14 13.25 5.92 13.92
CA SER A 14 12.19 6.08 12.93
C SER A 14 12.02 4.76 12.18
N PHE A 15 10.77 4.29 12.10
CA PHE A 15 10.43 3.00 11.51
C PHE A 15 9.16 3.11 10.68
N VAL A 16 9.15 2.39 9.55
CA VAL A 16 7.94 2.17 8.73
C VAL A 16 7.87 0.68 8.39
N GLY A 17 6.71 0.07 8.59
CA GLY A 17 6.51 -1.34 8.28
C GLY A 17 5.12 -1.84 8.65
N SER A 18 4.97 -3.15 8.87
CA SER A 18 3.68 -3.69 9.27
C SER A 18 3.27 -3.22 10.67
N THR A 19 1.96 -3.05 10.89
CA THR A 19 1.43 -2.55 12.18
C THR A 19 1.91 -3.34 13.40
N PRO A 20 1.97 -4.68 13.40
CA PRO A 20 2.49 -5.42 14.56
C PRO A 20 3.95 -5.10 14.86
N ILE A 21 4.78 -4.94 13.83
CA ILE A 21 6.20 -4.61 13.99
C ILE A 21 6.37 -3.15 14.42
N ALA A 22 5.61 -2.22 13.85
CA ALA A 22 5.61 -0.82 14.26
C ALA A 22 5.25 -0.68 15.75
N ARG A 23 4.26 -1.41 16.21
CA ARG A 23 3.87 -1.47 17.64
C ARG A 23 5.01 -1.99 18.50
N TYR A 24 5.61 -3.12 18.12
CA TYR A 24 6.76 -3.69 18.83
C TYR A 24 7.93 -2.70 18.94
N VAL A 25 8.27 -2.03 17.84
CA VAL A 25 9.34 -1.01 17.81
C VAL A 25 9.01 0.15 18.74
N TYR A 26 7.77 0.64 18.69
CA TYR A 26 7.32 1.74 19.54
C TYR A 26 7.40 1.38 21.03
N GLU A 27 6.78 0.27 21.42
CA GLU A 27 6.71 -0.17 22.81
C GLU A 27 8.11 -0.47 23.37
N THR A 28 8.96 -1.15 22.60
CA THR A 28 10.31 -1.50 23.05
C THR A 28 11.20 -0.27 23.13
N GLY A 29 11.21 0.57 22.09
CA GLY A 29 12.05 1.77 22.08
C GLY A 29 11.67 2.78 23.16
N THR A 30 10.37 3.02 23.38
CA THR A 30 9.91 3.94 24.44
C THR A 30 10.19 3.40 25.83
N ARG A 31 10.10 2.09 26.06
CA ARG A 31 10.50 1.45 27.32
C ARG A 31 11.96 1.70 27.67
N HIS A 32 12.83 1.83 26.65
CA HIS A 32 14.25 2.20 26.82
C HIS A 32 14.49 3.71 26.76
N GLY A 33 13.46 4.53 26.92
CA GLY A 33 13.58 5.99 27.02
C GLY A 33 13.94 6.69 25.70
N LYS A 34 13.73 6.02 24.54
CA LYS A 34 14.03 6.58 23.23
C LYS A 34 12.84 7.37 22.67
N ARG A 35 13.13 8.35 21.82
CA ARG A 35 12.11 8.98 20.96
C ARG A 35 11.82 8.05 19.78
N VAL A 36 10.55 7.66 19.61
CA VAL A 36 10.17 6.71 18.60
C VAL A 36 9.07 7.28 17.70
N GLN A 37 9.30 7.22 16.39
CA GLN A 37 8.29 7.36 15.36
C GLN A 37 8.15 5.99 14.68
N ALA A 38 7.03 5.33 14.86
CA ALA A 38 6.75 4.04 14.24
C ALA A 38 5.43 4.09 13.48
N LEU A 39 5.51 3.94 12.16
CA LEU A 39 4.37 4.01 11.24
C LEU A 39 4.03 2.60 10.74
N GLY A 40 2.76 2.26 10.82
CA GLY A 40 2.22 0.97 10.44
C GLY A 40 1.53 0.96 9.07
N GLY A 41 0.52 0.09 8.94
CA GLY A 41 -0.29 -0.04 7.74
C GLY A 41 -1.14 1.21 7.44
N ALA A 42 -1.52 1.34 6.17
CA ALA A 42 -2.32 2.44 5.68
C ALA A 42 -3.54 1.93 4.89
N LYS A 43 -4.52 2.80 4.74
CA LYS A 43 -5.68 2.62 3.86
C LYS A 43 -5.85 3.92 3.06
N ASN A 44 -5.10 4.03 1.94
CA ASN A 44 -5.08 5.25 1.17
C ASN A 44 -6.35 5.40 0.32
N HIS A 45 -6.88 6.60 0.27
CA HIS A 45 -8.06 6.96 -0.49
C HIS A 45 -7.68 7.90 -1.63
N MET A 46 -8.24 7.67 -2.80
CA MET A 46 -8.17 8.57 -3.95
C MET A 46 -9.53 9.24 -4.11
N LEU A 47 -9.57 10.56 -4.03
CA LEU A 47 -10.78 11.35 -4.25
C LEU A 47 -10.78 11.84 -5.70
N VAL A 48 -11.86 11.61 -6.44
CA VAL A 48 -12.00 12.04 -7.84
C VAL A 48 -13.18 12.99 -7.94
N LEU A 49 -12.89 14.24 -8.27
CA LEU A 49 -13.86 15.32 -8.43
C LEU A 49 -14.39 15.40 -9.87
N PRO A 50 -15.53 16.08 -10.12
CA PRO A 50 -16.18 16.10 -11.42
C PRO A 50 -15.34 16.72 -12.56
N ASP A 51 -14.41 17.60 -12.24
CA ASP A 51 -13.51 18.27 -13.17
C ASP A 51 -12.18 17.53 -13.40
N ALA A 52 -12.02 16.33 -12.83
CA ALA A 52 -10.83 15.54 -13.01
C ALA A 52 -10.74 14.94 -14.43
N ASP A 53 -9.50 14.77 -14.91
CA ASP A 53 -9.23 13.93 -16.08
C ASP A 53 -9.47 12.46 -15.70
N LEU A 54 -10.58 11.89 -16.16
CA LEU A 54 -11.01 10.52 -15.80
C LEU A 54 -10.13 9.45 -16.41
N ASP A 55 -9.46 9.70 -17.54
CA ASP A 55 -8.51 8.76 -18.11
C ASP A 55 -7.25 8.68 -17.27
N LEU A 56 -6.69 9.82 -16.91
CA LEU A 56 -5.56 9.90 -15.99
C LEU A 56 -5.93 9.31 -14.61
N ALA A 57 -7.10 9.62 -14.08
CA ALA A 57 -7.56 9.08 -12.80
C ALA A 57 -7.66 7.55 -12.82
N ALA A 58 -8.21 6.97 -13.88
CA ALA A 58 -8.29 5.52 -14.04
C ALA A 58 -6.90 4.88 -14.17
N ASP A 59 -5.98 5.46 -14.96
CA ASP A 59 -4.61 4.98 -15.09
C ASP A 59 -3.88 5.00 -13.76
N GLN A 60 -3.99 6.07 -13.00
CA GLN A 60 -3.36 6.18 -11.68
C GLN A 60 -3.99 5.24 -10.64
N ALA A 61 -5.30 5.04 -10.68
CA ALA A 61 -5.98 4.07 -9.81
C ALA A 61 -5.44 2.64 -10.05
N ILE A 62 -5.27 2.25 -11.31
CA ILE A 62 -4.70 0.94 -11.67
C ILE A 62 -3.24 0.83 -11.24
N ASN A 63 -2.41 1.81 -11.60
CA ASN A 63 -0.98 1.80 -11.27
C ASN A 63 -0.74 1.77 -9.76
N ALA A 64 -1.48 2.55 -8.99
CA ALA A 64 -1.34 2.63 -7.55
C ALA A 64 -2.03 1.48 -6.81
N GLY A 65 -3.15 0.98 -7.32
CA GLY A 65 -3.90 -0.12 -6.69
C GLY A 65 -3.30 -1.50 -6.92
N PHE A 66 -2.78 -1.76 -8.13
CA PHE A 66 -2.29 -3.09 -8.54
C PHE A 66 -0.77 -3.18 -8.65
N GLY A 67 -0.07 -2.05 -8.72
CA GLY A 67 1.39 -2.04 -8.74
C GLY A 67 1.97 -2.77 -7.53
N SER A 68 2.93 -3.68 -7.76
CA SER A 68 3.49 -4.58 -6.72
C SER A 68 2.41 -5.35 -5.95
N ALA A 69 1.38 -5.84 -6.65
CA ALA A 69 0.25 -6.57 -6.06
C ALA A 69 -0.47 -5.82 -4.93
N GLY A 70 -0.47 -4.47 -4.95
CA GLY A 70 -1.08 -3.63 -3.92
C GLY A 70 -0.30 -3.56 -2.60
N GLU A 71 0.93 -4.07 -2.56
CA GLU A 71 1.74 -4.15 -1.32
C GLU A 71 2.52 -2.86 -1.02
N ARG A 72 2.48 -1.86 -1.91
CA ARG A 72 3.16 -0.58 -1.65
C ARG A 72 2.49 0.17 -0.52
N CYS A 73 3.26 0.87 0.31
CA CYS A 73 2.73 1.76 1.35
C CYS A 73 1.85 2.88 0.78
N MET A 74 2.07 3.27 -0.49
CA MET A 74 1.28 4.29 -1.21
C MET A 74 0.21 3.69 -2.13
N ALA A 75 -0.07 2.38 -2.03
CA ALA A 75 -1.13 1.74 -2.81
C ALA A 75 -2.49 2.36 -2.51
N ILE A 76 -3.29 2.59 -3.55
CA ILE A 76 -4.68 3.07 -3.39
C ILE A 76 -5.57 1.87 -3.06
N SER A 77 -6.23 1.94 -1.92
CA SER A 77 -7.15 0.91 -1.44
C SER A 77 -8.61 1.24 -1.74
N VAL A 78 -8.93 2.52 -1.85
CA VAL A 78 -10.29 3.01 -2.05
C VAL A 78 -10.27 4.16 -3.04
N VAL A 79 -11.17 4.12 -4.03
CA VAL A 79 -11.47 5.25 -4.90
C VAL A 79 -12.85 5.80 -4.51
N VAL A 80 -12.91 7.08 -4.17
CA VAL A 80 -14.14 7.82 -3.87
C VAL A 80 -14.40 8.78 -5.01
N ALA A 81 -15.42 8.51 -5.80
CA ALA A 81 -15.84 9.35 -6.92
C ALA A 81 -17.15 10.08 -6.59
N VAL A 82 -17.27 11.32 -7.05
CA VAL A 82 -18.55 12.04 -7.00
C VAL A 82 -19.54 11.31 -7.92
N GLU A 83 -20.81 11.22 -7.51
CA GLU A 83 -21.85 10.43 -8.18
C GLU A 83 -21.94 10.70 -9.70
N SER A 84 -21.87 11.96 -10.10
CA SER A 84 -22.00 12.35 -11.52
C SER A 84 -20.94 11.77 -12.46
N ILE A 85 -19.79 11.32 -11.94
CA ILE A 85 -18.69 10.73 -12.72
C ILE A 85 -18.42 9.27 -12.38
N ALA A 86 -19.07 8.73 -11.36
CA ALA A 86 -18.75 7.43 -10.78
C ALA A 86 -18.85 6.29 -11.81
N ASP A 87 -19.95 6.19 -12.53
CA ASP A 87 -20.17 5.12 -13.52
C ASP A 87 -19.15 5.18 -14.67
N THR A 88 -18.85 6.38 -15.15
CA THR A 88 -17.84 6.60 -16.20
C THR A 88 -16.47 6.17 -15.73
N LEU A 89 -16.09 6.57 -14.51
CA LEU A 89 -14.79 6.19 -13.93
C LEU A 89 -14.70 4.68 -13.70
N VAL A 90 -15.74 4.06 -13.18
CA VAL A 90 -15.80 2.60 -12.99
C VAL A 90 -15.65 1.86 -14.31
N ALA A 91 -16.32 2.30 -15.38
CA ALA A 91 -16.19 1.69 -16.70
C ALA A 91 -14.72 1.77 -17.20
N LYS A 92 -14.09 2.93 -17.08
CA LYS A 92 -12.68 3.13 -17.47
C LYS A 92 -11.71 2.26 -16.65
N ILE A 93 -11.92 2.14 -15.34
CA ILE A 93 -11.12 1.27 -14.46
C ILE A 93 -11.29 -0.21 -14.85
N LYS A 94 -12.53 -0.65 -15.09
CA LYS A 94 -12.81 -2.04 -15.51
C LYS A 94 -12.13 -2.41 -16.82
N ASP A 95 -12.15 -1.52 -17.79
CA ASP A 95 -11.45 -1.73 -19.07
C ASP A 95 -9.95 -1.98 -18.86
N ARG A 96 -9.31 -1.15 -18.05
CA ARG A 96 -7.89 -1.25 -17.72
C ARG A 96 -7.54 -2.51 -16.94
N ILE A 97 -8.39 -2.91 -15.98
CA ILE A 97 -8.21 -4.17 -15.23
C ILE A 97 -8.23 -5.36 -16.17
N GLY A 98 -9.11 -5.35 -17.17
CA GLY A 98 -9.21 -6.43 -18.18
C GLY A 98 -7.92 -6.62 -19.00
N GLY A 99 -7.11 -5.58 -19.13
CA GLY A 99 -5.82 -5.62 -19.82
C GLY A 99 -4.63 -6.06 -18.95
N LEU A 100 -4.80 -6.13 -17.61
CA LEU A 100 -3.69 -6.47 -16.70
C LEU A 100 -3.26 -7.94 -16.85
N ARG A 101 -1.96 -8.12 -17.07
CA ARG A 101 -1.32 -9.44 -17.11
C ARG A 101 -0.61 -9.73 -15.81
N THR A 102 -1.06 -10.75 -15.10
CA THR A 102 -0.45 -11.18 -13.84
C THR A 102 0.54 -12.31 -14.07
N GLY A 103 1.68 -12.31 -13.36
CA GLY A 103 2.67 -13.38 -13.47
C GLY A 103 4.09 -12.94 -13.15
N ASP A 104 5.07 -13.73 -13.60
CA ASP A 104 6.49 -13.44 -13.39
C ASP A 104 6.91 -12.17 -14.15
N GLY A 105 7.42 -11.17 -13.44
CA GLY A 105 7.88 -9.89 -14.02
C GLY A 105 8.97 -10.05 -15.08
N ARG A 106 9.76 -11.13 -15.04
CA ARG A 106 10.74 -11.46 -16.10
C ARG A 106 10.09 -11.76 -17.45
N ARG A 107 8.80 -12.06 -17.48
CA ARG A 107 8.00 -12.31 -18.68
C ARG A 107 7.24 -11.06 -19.16
N GLY A 108 7.55 -9.89 -18.60
CA GLY A 108 6.91 -8.62 -18.95
C GLY A 108 5.45 -8.54 -18.50
N CYS A 109 5.10 -9.19 -17.38
CA CYS A 109 3.78 -9.07 -16.78
C CYS A 109 3.66 -7.76 -15.99
N ASP A 110 2.44 -7.23 -15.92
CA ASP A 110 2.15 -5.91 -15.33
C ASP A 110 2.07 -5.97 -13.79
N MET A 111 1.66 -7.12 -13.24
CA MET A 111 1.57 -7.37 -11.82
C MET A 111 2.23 -8.69 -11.45
N GLY A 112 3.18 -8.65 -10.51
CA GLY A 112 3.83 -9.84 -9.94
C GLY A 112 2.96 -10.54 -8.88
N PRO A 113 3.41 -11.73 -8.41
CA PRO A 113 2.75 -12.43 -7.33
C PRO A 113 3.02 -11.77 -5.97
N LEU A 114 2.21 -12.12 -4.97
CA LEU A 114 2.52 -11.87 -3.56
C LEU A 114 3.82 -12.61 -3.17
N VAL A 115 4.54 -12.07 -2.17
CA VAL A 115 5.88 -12.53 -1.79
C VAL A 115 5.92 -14.00 -1.34
N THR A 116 4.88 -14.45 -0.61
CA THR A 116 4.81 -15.82 -0.08
C THR A 116 3.43 -16.44 -0.26
N GLY A 117 3.38 -17.79 -0.32
CA GLY A 117 2.12 -18.54 -0.31
C GLY A 117 1.28 -18.26 0.94
N GLN A 118 1.92 -18.15 2.11
CA GLN A 118 1.23 -17.80 3.35
C GLN A 118 0.55 -16.42 3.28
N HIS A 119 1.22 -15.45 2.68
CA HIS A 119 0.62 -14.12 2.49
C HIS A 119 -0.53 -14.17 1.49
N ARG A 120 -0.37 -14.91 0.38
CA ARG A 120 -1.46 -15.15 -0.58
C ARG A 120 -2.70 -15.72 0.11
N ASP A 121 -2.52 -16.76 0.90
CA ASP A 121 -3.62 -17.46 1.58
C ASP A 121 -4.32 -16.54 2.59
N LYS A 122 -3.55 -15.69 3.30
CA LYS A 122 -4.11 -14.66 4.18
C LYS A 122 -4.94 -13.59 3.44
N VAL A 123 -4.55 -13.25 2.21
CA VAL A 123 -5.27 -12.22 1.42
C VAL A 123 -6.51 -12.82 0.74
N ALA A 124 -6.45 -14.08 0.35
CA ALA A 124 -7.55 -14.77 -0.34
C ALA A 124 -8.63 -15.32 0.59
N GLY A 125 -8.31 -15.57 1.86
CA GLY A 125 -9.24 -16.11 2.88
C GLY A 125 -9.87 -15.06 3.73
#